data_1dffa5c1cba4b1bfeeee961ea6bb016c
#
_entry.id   1dffa5c1cba4b1bfeeee961ea6bb016c
#
_cell.length_a   1.000
_cell.length_b   1.000
_cell.length_c   1.000
_cell.angle_alpha   90.00
_cell.angle_beta   90.00
_cell.angle_gamma   90.00
#
_symmetry.space_group_name_H-M   'P 1'
#
loop_
_entity.id
_entity.type
_entity.pdbx_description
1 polymer ?
#
loop_
_entity_poly.entity_id
_entity_poly.type
_entity_poly.pdbx_seq_one_letter_code
_entity_poly.pdbx_strand_id
1 'polypeptide(L)'
;MAAELGTRKVINEHSTIGLVVTTDGSITEIPREEYAEAEERVIRELQEIGKPFLVLLNAVDPKSSRVQAMASDIASHYGVCCLPVNCLELDEMGIRRILEKVLFEFPVREIGIELPKWLTGLPKTHPIRQAIVESLRAAAADAKKISQISAMASEIIACEYVDNARLTAVELGRGSGTIAVSVQPDLFYQILGETTGIPITDEASLMNTMTELAAIRKRYDKIKNAMDEVEATGYGIVM
;
A
#
# COMPACT_ATOMS: atom_id res chain seq x y z
N MET A 1 37.39 9.94 -18.52
CA MET A 1 37.96 8.94 -17.61
C MET A 1 38.12 9.43 -16.17
N ALA A 2 38.98 10.40 -15.81
CA ALA A 2 39.17 10.78 -14.39
C ALA A 2 37.91 11.42 -13.76
N ALA A 3 37.24 12.34 -14.47
CA ALA A 3 35.99 12.95 -14.00
C ALA A 3 34.85 11.91 -13.85
N GLU A 4 34.75 10.99 -14.76
CA GLU A 4 33.75 9.92 -14.76
C GLU A 4 33.93 8.94 -13.57
N LEU A 5 35.17 8.55 -13.30
CA LEU A 5 35.54 7.76 -12.13
C LEU A 5 35.25 8.50 -10.81
N GLY A 6 35.52 9.80 -10.76
CA GLY A 6 35.21 10.65 -9.62
C GLY A 6 33.72 10.77 -9.37
N THR A 7 32.92 11.02 -10.40
CA THR A 7 31.46 11.11 -10.31
C THR A 7 30.86 9.77 -9.87
N ARG A 8 31.30 8.67 -10.44
CA ARG A 8 30.84 7.33 -10.08
C ARG A 8 31.14 6.99 -8.61
N LYS A 9 32.31 7.39 -8.11
CA LYS A 9 32.67 7.21 -6.70
C LYS A 9 31.80 8.04 -5.77
N VAL A 10 31.55 9.31 -6.11
CA VAL A 10 30.65 10.17 -5.32
C VAL A 10 29.25 9.60 -5.29
N ILE A 11 28.72 9.15 -6.41
CA ILE A 11 27.38 8.54 -6.48
C ILE A 11 27.34 7.28 -5.61
N ASN A 12 28.32 6.39 -5.71
CA ASN A 12 28.30 5.12 -5.01
C ASN A 12 28.53 5.26 -3.50
N GLU A 13 29.48 6.08 -3.08
CA GLU A 13 29.96 6.08 -1.70
C GLU A 13 29.40 7.25 -0.86
N HIS A 14 29.05 8.38 -1.48
CA HIS A 14 28.75 9.62 -0.75
C HIS A 14 27.34 10.16 -0.97
N SER A 15 26.61 9.72 -1.99
CA SER A 15 25.24 10.18 -2.23
C SER A 15 24.19 9.20 -1.67
N THR A 16 23.10 9.73 -1.15
CA THR A 16 21.95 8.94 -0.70
C THR A 16 20.87 8.88 -1.78
N ILE A 17 20.76 9.91 -2.59
CA ILE A 17 19.78 10.07 -3.67
C ILE A 17 20.47 10.56 -4.93
N GLY A 18 19.85 10.31 -6.10
CA GLY A 18 20.25 10.82 -7.40
C GLY A 18 19.20 11.75 -8.01
N LEU A 19 19.67 12.79 -8.70
CA LEU A 19 18.84 13.61 -9.58
C LEU A 19 19.48 13.59 -10.96
N VAL A 20 18.80 13.02 -11.94
CA VAL A 20 19.19 13.08 -13.35
C VAL A 20 18.54 14.30 -13.96
N VAL A 21 19.32 15.23 -14.43
CA VAL A 21 18.80 16.43 -15.13
C VAL A 21 19.01 16.24 -16.62
N THR A 22 17.91 16.21 -17.36
CA THR A 22 17.89 16.18 -18.82
C THR A 22 17.06 17.36 -19.35
N THR A 23 16.94 17.53 -20.65
CA THR A 23 16.25 18.67 -21.27
C THR A 23 15.35 18.21 -22.42
N ASP A 24 14.32 19.01 -22.70
CA ASP A 24 13.48 18.86 -23.89
C ASP A 24 14.09 19.48 -25.16
N GLY A 25 15.31 20.04 -25.06
CA GLY A 25 16.00 20.75 -26.12
C GLY A 25 15.68 22.25 -26.19
N SER A 26 14.78 22.78 -25.35
CA SER A 26 14.41 24.20 -25.37
C SER A 26 15.36 25.12 -24.58
N ILE A 27 16.22 24.55 -23.75
CA ILE A 27 17.11 25.28 -22.83
C ILE A 27 18.47 25.58 -23.47
N THR A 28 18.91 24.72 -24.39
CA THR A 28 20.23 24.79 -25.03
C THR A 28 20.10 24.75 -26.55
N GLU A 29 21.16 25.05 -27.26
CA GLU A 29 21.22 24.93 -28.72
C GLU A 29 21.41 23.49 -29.21
N ILE A 30 21.58 22.52 -28.28
CA ILE A 30 21.81 21.13 -28.57
C ILE A 30 20.43 20.43 -28.74
N PRO A 31 20.18 19.75 -29.88
CA PRO A 31 18.96 19.03 -30.11
C PRO A 31 18.70 17.92 -29.07
N ARG A 32 17.42 17.65 -28.78
CA ARG A 32 17.01 16.62 -27.79
C ARG A 32 17.60 15.25 -28.09
N GLU A 33 17.70 14.88 -29.36
CA GLU A 33 18.18 13.58 -29.83
C GLU A 33 19.62 13.29 -29.38
N GLU A 34 20.46 14.33 -29.25
CA GLU A 34 21.85 14.18 -28.81
C GLU A 34 21.99 13.86 -27.33
N TYR A 35 20.94 14.11 -26.51
CA TYR A 35 20.92 13.76 -25.09
C TYR A 35 20.46 12.33 -24.83
N ALA A 36 19.70 11.71 -25.75
CA ALA A 36 19.01 10.45 -25.51
C ALA A 36 19.95 9.32 -25.09
N GLU A 37 21.07 9.15 -25.78
CA GLU A 37 22.06 8.10 -25.46
C GLU A 37 22.72 8.29 -24.10
N ALA A 38 23.09 9.52 -23.77
CA ALA A 38 23.70 9.84 -22.48
C ALA A 38 22.71 9.70 -21.33
N GLU A 39 21.44 10.10 -21.54
CA GLU A 39 20.35 9.96 -20.60
C GLU A 39 20.08 8.48 -20.29
N GLU A 40 19.92 7.66 -21.32
CA GLU A 40 19.69 6.22 -21.15
C GLU A 40 20.83 5.56 -20.36
N ARG A 41 22.08 5.86 -20.70
CA ARG A 41 23.26 5.32 -20.00
C ARG A 41 23.23 5.69 -18.53
N VAL A 42 23.01 6.96 -18.18
CA VAL A 42 23.01 7.44 -16.78
C VAL A 42 21.86 6.84 -16.00
N ILE A 43 20.67 6.75 -16.59
CA ILE A 43 19.50 6.15 -15.95
C ILE A 43 19.76 4.67 -15.64
N ARG A 44 20.29 3.91 -16.60
CA ARG A 44 20.63 2.50 -16.40
C ARG A 44 21.69 2.29 -15.33
N GLU A 45 22.75 3.09 -15.33
CA GLU A 45 23.78 3.03 -14.30
C GLU A 45 23.21 3.27 -12.89
N LEU A 46 22.29 4.23 -12.74
CA LEU A 46 21.64 4.51 -11.45
C LEU A 46 20.68 3.39 -11.03
N GLN A 47 19.99 2.77 -11.97
CA GLN A 47 19.14 1.58 -11.71
C GLN A 47 19.99 0.39 -11.24
N GLU A 48 21.14 0.13 -11.86
CA GLU A 48 22.08 -0.93 -11.46
C GLU A 48 22.65 -0.71 -10.05
N ILE A 49 22.92 0.54 -9.69
CA ILE A 49 23.39 0.91 -8.34
C ILE A 49 22.27 0.72 -7.30
N GLY A 50 21.01 0.74 -7.71
CA GLY A 50 19.86 0.52 -6.83
C GLY A 50 19.58 1.68 -5.86
N LYS A 51 20.11 2.88 -6.11
CA LYS A 51 19.81 4.06 -5.31
C LYS A 51 18.52 4.73 -5.76
N PRO A 52 17.75 5.33 -4.82
CA PRO A 52 16.57 6.11 -5.19
C PRO A 52 17.01 7.35 -6.00
N PHE A 53 16.38 7.56 -7.14
CA PHE A 53 16.60 8.72 -7.99
C PHE A 53 15.34 9.09 -8.74
N LEU A 54 15.31 10.31 -9.25
CA LEU A 54 14.31 10.75 -10.21
C LEU A 54 14.95 11.53 -11.35
N VAL A 55 14.21 11.68 -12.44
CA VAL A 55 14.62 12.44 -13.62
C VAL A 55 13.92 13.81 -13.59
N LEU A 56 14.68 14.88 -13.77
CA LEU A 56 14.16 16.23 -13.99
C LEU A 56 14.27 16.54 -15.48
N LEU A 57 13.14 16.73 -16.15
CA LEU A 57 13.08 17.20 -17.53
C LEU A 57 13.05 18.72 -17.52
N ASN A 58 14.20 19.34 -17.71
CA ASN A 58 14.34 20.78 -17.72
C ASN A 58 13.84 21.37 -19.04
N ALA A 59 12.83 22.22 -18.97
CA ALA A 59 12.18 22.85 -20.13
C ALA A 59 11.81 24.30 -19.83
N VAL A 60 11.75 25.14 -20.84
CA VAL A 60 11.31 26.55 -20.73
C VAL A 60 9.84 26.60 -20.29
N ASP A 61 8.98 25.75 -20.86
CA ASP A 61 7.59 25.62 -20.48
C ASP A 61 7.25 24.18 -20.01
N PRO A 62 7.47 23.87 -18.73
CA PRO A 62 7.22 22.53 -18.20
C PRO A 62 5.74 22.14 -18.17
N LYS A 63 4.82 23.07 -18.37
CA LYS A 63 3.37 22.81 -18.36
C LYS A 63 2.81 22.50 -19.76
N SER A 64 3.59 22.72 -20.82
CA SER A 64 3.15 22.42 -22.17
C SER A 64 2.82 20.94 -22.35
N SER A 65 1.80 20.63 -23.16
CA SER A 65 1.37 19.26 -23.44
C SER A 65 2.48 18.40 -24.04
N ARG A 66 3.36 19.01 -24.85
CA ARG A 66 4.54 18.35 -25.44
C ARG A 66 5.52 17.87 -24.36
N VAL A 67 5.85 18.74 -23.41
CA VAL A 67 6.81 18.41 -22.34
C VAL A 67 6.23 17.41 -21.37
N GLN A 68 4.93 17.51 -21.06
CA GLN A 68 4.23 16.54 -20.23
C GLN A 68 4.19 15.15 -20.89
N ALA A 69 3.91 15.08 -22.19
CA ALA A 69 3.95 13.81 -22.95
C ALA A 69 5.36 13.22 -22.92
N MET A 70 6.40 14.03 -23.21
CA MET A 70 7.79 13.57 -23.16
C MET A 70 8.19 13.05 -21.77
N ALA A 71 7.78 13.72 -20.70
CA ALA A 71 8.04 13.26 -19.34
C ALA A 71 7.33 11.91 -19.05
N SER A 72 6.12 11.73 -19.55
CA SER A 72 5.38 10.47 -19.46
C SER A 72 6.05 9.34 -20.24
N ASP A 73 6.58 9.65 -21.43
CA ASP A 73 7.30 8.68 -22.27
C ASP A 73 8.60 8.22 -21.59
N ILE A 74 9.38 9.16 -21.03
CA ILE A 74 10.59 8.84 -20.27
C ILE A 74 10.24 7.98 -19.05
N ALA A 75 9.20 8.38 -18.30
CA ALA A 75 8.75 7.65 -17.12
C ALA A 75 8.34 6.21 -17.45
N SER A 76 7.58 6.03 -18.53
CA SER A 76 7.08 4.72 -18.96
C SER A 76 8.19 3.85 -19.54
N HIS A 77 9.10 4.44 -20.33
CA HIS A 77 10.19 3.73 -21.00
C HIS A 77 11.22 3.16 -20.01
N TYR A 78 11.59 3.97 -19.01
CA TYR A 78 12.62 3.57 -18.05
C TYR A 78 12.05 3.07 -16.71
N GLY A 79 10.74 3.18 -16.46
CA GLY A 79 10.13 2.82 -15.18
C GLY A 79 10.58 3.71 -14.02
N VAL A 80 10.78 5.01 -14.28
CA VAL A 80 11.30 5.99 -13.32
C VAL A 80 10.36 7.19 -13.16
N CYS A 81 10.45 7.89 -12.04
CA CYS A 81 9.73 9.16 -11.89
C CYS A 81 10.43 10.25 -12.69
N CYS A 82 9.71 10.88 -13.64
CA CYS A 82 10.19 12.01 -14.42
C CYS A 82 9.33 13.23 -14.12
N LEU A 83 9.98 14.34 -13.72
CA LEU A 83 9.31 15.61 -13.40
C LEU A 83 9.73 16.68 -14.39
N PRO A 84 8.81 17.27 -15.16
CA PRO A 84 9.08 18.46 -15.94
C PRO A 84 9.20 19.69 -15.02
N VAL A 85 10.28 20.42 -15.16
CA VAL A 85 10.61 21.60 -14.36
C VAL A 85 11.27 22.68 -15.22
N ASN A 86 11.17 23.93 -14.80
CA ASN A 86 12.05 25.00 -15.27
C ASN A 86 13.08 25.30 -14.18
N CYS A 87 14.32 24.84 -14.35
CA CYS A 87 15.36 24.99 -13.33
C CYS A 87 15.72 26.45 -13.03
N LEU A 88 15.47 27.39 -13.95
CA LEU A 88 15.71 28.82 -13.73
C LEU A 88 14.62 29.47 -12.88
N GLU A 89 13.42 28.93 -12.89
CA GLU A 89 12.25 29.46 -12.17
C GLU A 89 11.87 28.60 -10.94
N LEU A 90 12.73 27.67 -10.53
CA LEU A 90 12.49 26.85 -9.35
C LEU A 90 12.43 27.71 -8.09
N ASP A 91 11.25 27.75 -7.50
CA ASP A 91 10.97 28.33 -6.19
C ASP A 91 11.08 27.29 -5.06
N GLU A 92 10.86 27.72 -3.82
CA GLU A 92 10.86 26.85 -2.65
C GLU A 92 9.82 25.71 -2.79
N MET A 93 8.64 25.99 -3.34
CA MET A 93 7.59 24.99 -3.54
C MET A 93 8.00 23.95 -4.58
N GLY A 94 8.63 24.36 -5.65
CA GLY A 94 9.18 23.46 -6.67
C GLY A 94 10.26 22.54 -6.10
N ILE A 95 11.18 23.08 -5.32
CA ILE A 95 12.24 22.29 -4.65
C ILE A 95 11.59 21.30 -3.66
N ARG A 96 10.64 21.73 -2.85
CA ARG A 96 9.91 20.85 -1.91
C ARG A 96 9.24 19.70 -2.64
N ARG A 97 8.56 19.97 -3.74
CA ARG A 97 7.92 18.94 -4.58
C ARG A 97 8.93 17.93 -5.12
N ILE A 98 10.10 18.38 -5.57
CA ILE A 98 11.17 17.48 -6.02
C ILE A 98 11.62 16.58 -4.87
N LEU A 99 11.91 17.14 -3.70
CA LEU A 99 12.33 16.39 -2.53
C LEU A 99 11.26 15.36 -2.07
N GLU A 100 9.99 15.76 -2.04
CA GLU A 100 8.88 14.84 -1.74
C GLU A 100 8.86 13.66 -2.73
N LYS A 101 8.97 13.94 -4.03
CA LYS A 101 8.98 12.89 -5.06
C LYS A 101 10.18 11.95 -4.94
N VAL A 102 11.36 12.48 -4.60
CA VAL A 102 12.54 11.65 -4.33
C VAL A 102 12.29 10.69 -3.16
N LEU A 103 11.65 11.18 -2.08
CA LEU A 103 11.34 10.34 -0.92
C LEU A 103 10.39 9.18 -1.26
N PHE A 104 9.49 9.36 -2.22
CA PHE A 104 8.64 8.28 -2.72
C PHE A 104 9.38 7.20 -3.53
N GLU A 105 10.57 7.50 -4.04
CA GLU A 105 11.43 6.53 -4.73
C GLU A 105 12.27 5.67 -3.78
N PHE A 106 12.24 5.96 -2.48
CA PHE A 106 12.92 5.12 -1.48
C PHE A 106 12.30 3.73 -1.39
N PRO A 107 13.13 2.72 -1.07
CA PRO A 107 12.63 1.37 -0.89
C PRO A 107 11.65 1.29 0.28
N VAL A 108 10.56 0.57 0.07
CA VAL A 108 9.65 0.24 1.16
C VAL A 108 10.30 -0.76 2.10
N ARG A 109 10.19 -0.52 3.42
CA ARG A 109 10.70 -1.40 4.47
C ARG A 109 9.59 -2.16 5.18
N GLU A 110 8.44 -1.51 5.33
CA GLU A 110 7.32 -2.09 6.06
C GLU A 110 6.00 -1.61 5.44
N ILE A 111 5.07 -2.54 5.29
CA ILE A 111 3.71 -2.26 4.86
C ILE A 111 2.78 -2.73 5.98
N GLY A 112 2.18 -1.77 6.67
CA GLY A 112 1.13 -2.01 7.65
C GLY A 112 -0.20 -2.28 6.96
N ILE A 113 -0.90 -3.34 7.39
CA ILE A 113 -2.25 -3.64 6.89
C ILE A 113 -3.22 -3.61 8.06
N GLU A 114 -4.22 -2.73 7.97
CA GLU A 114 -5.31 -2.66 8.92
C GLU A 114 -6.52 -3.45 8.39
N LEU A 115 -6.82 -4.55 9.05
CA LEU A 115 -7.97 -5.41 8.76
C LEU A 115 -9.04 -5.30 9.84
N PRO A 116 -10.32 -5.57 9.54
CA PRO A 116 -11.36 -5.71 10.54
C PRO A 116 -10.97 -6.71 11.63
N LYS A 117 -11.15 -6.32 12.90
CA LYS A 117 -10.70 -7.14 14.05
C LYS A 117 -11.29 -8.54 14.07
N TRP A 118 -12.54 -8.69 13.66
CA TRP A 118 -13.21 -9.99 13.62
C TRP A 118 -12.55 -10.95 12.61
N LEU A 119 -12.06 -10.43 11.47
CA LEU A 119 -11.36 -11.23 10.47
C LEU A 119 -10.03 -11.79 11.01
N THR A 120 -9.31 -11.00 11.81
CA THR A 120 -8.08 -11.47 12.45
C THR A 120 -8.33 -12.52 13.52
N GLY A 121 -9.52 -12.56 14.09
CA GLY A 121 -9.97 -13.57 15.05
C GLY A 121 -10.31 -14.93 14.44
N LEU A 122 -10.52 -15.01 13.12
CA LEU A 122 -10.81 -16.27 12.45
C LEU A 122 -9.59 -17.21 12.47
N PRO A 123 -9.80 -18.53 12.45
CA PRO A 123 -8.70 -19.50 12.28
C PRO A 123 -7.89 -19.21 11.03
N LYS A 124 -6.57 -19.46 11.09
CA LYS A 124 -5.67 -19.26 9.93
C LYS A 124 -6.05 -20.15 8.72
N THR A 125 -6.77 -21.23 8.97
CA THR A 125 -7.25 -22.16 7.95
C THR A 125 -8.57 -21.75 7.31
N HIS A 126 -9.19 -20.66 7.78
CA HIS A 126 -10.47 -20.21 7.24
C HIS A 126 -10.30 -19.72 5.79
N PRO A 127 -11.10 -20.22 4.81
CA PRO A 127 -10.88 -19.95 3.38
C PRO A 127 -10.84 -18.46 3.04
N ILE A 128 -11.80 -17.69 3.56
CA ILE A 128 -11.89 -16.22 3.32
C ILE A 128 -10.65 -15.50 3.85
N ARG A 129 -10.20 -15.87 5.08
CA ARG A 129 -8.98 -15.29 5.64
C ARG A 129 -7.76 -15.63 4.79
N GLN A 130 -7.65 -16.85 4.30
CA GLN A 130 -6.56 -17.27 3.42
C GLN A 130 -6.57 -16.47 2.10
N ALA A 131 -7.72 -16.38 1.43
CA ALA A 131 -7.85 -15.64 0.17
C ALA A 131 -7.45 -14.17 0.32
N ILE A 132 -7.89 -13.48 1.37
CA ILE A 132 -7.51 -12.09 1.64
C ILE A 132 -6.01 -11.99 1.92
N VAL A 133 -5.44 -12.86 2.75
CA VAL A 133 -4.00 -12.84 3.07
C VAL A 133 -3.14 -13.16 1.85
N GLU A 134 -3.56 -14.05 0.99
CA GLU A 134 -2.86 -14.37 -0.25
C GLU A 134 -2.89 -13.19 -1.25
N SER A 135 -4.05 -12.54 -1.40
CA SER A 135 -4.17 -11.31 -2.20
C SER A 135 -3.24 -10.20 -1.69
N LEU A 136 -3.21 -9.99 -0.36
CA LEU A 136 -2.32 -9.02 0.28
C LEU A 136 -0.85 -9.34 0.05
N ARG A 137 -0.45 -10.61 0.12
CA ARG A 137 0.92 -11.04 -0.13
C ARG A 137 1.32 -10.89 -1.58
N ALA A 138 0.42 -11.23 -2.50
CA ALA A 138 0.67 -11.07 -3.93
C ALA A 138 0.89 -9.59 -4.28
N ALA A 139 0.00 -8.70 -3.85
CA ALA A 139 0.14 -7.27 -4.07
C ALA A 139 1.40 -6.68 -3.39
N ALA A 140 1.80 -7.18 -2.22
CA ALA A 140 3.00 -6.72 -1.52
C ALA A 140 4.31 -7.18 -2.18
N ALA A 141 4.32 -8.28 -2.93
CA ALA A 141 5.52 -8.83 -3.56
C ALA A 141 6.12 -7.87 -4.60
N ASP A 142 5.29 -7.10 -5.29
CA ASP A 142 5.70 -6.16 -6.34
C ASP A 142 5.99 -4.75 -5.81
N ALA A 143 5.62 -4.44 -4.56
CA ALA A 143 5.84 -3.14 -3.95
C ALA A 143 7.28 -3.00 -3.42
N LYS A 144 8.18 -2.50 -4.26
CA LYS A 144 9.59 -2.24 -3.92
C LYS A 144 9.85 -0.83 -3.42
N LYS A 145 9.05 0.14 -3.87
CA LYS A 145 9.17 1.57 -3.56
C LYS A 145 7.93 2.09 -2.86
N ILE A 146 8.09 3.14 -2.06
CA ILE A 146 6.97 3.78 -1.35
C ILE A 146 5.89 4.25 -2.33
N SER A 147 6.28 4.75 -3.51
CA SER A 147 5.35 5.15 -4.58
C SER A 147 4.40 4.03 -5.03
N GLN A 148 4.82 2.78 -4.92
CA GLN A 148 4.04 1.61 -5.35
C GLN A 148 3.00 1.15 -4.33
N ILE A 149 3.08 1.61 -3.07
CA ILE A 149 2.10 1.22 -2.04
C ILE A 149 0.67 1.66 -2.42
N SER A 150 0.54 2.80 -3.11
CA SER A 150 -0.77 3.26 -3.59
C SER A 150 -1.36 2.35 -4.68
N ALA A 151 -0.52 1.86 -5.60
CA ALA A 151 -0.93 0.89 -6.63
C ALA A 151 -1.33 -0.45 -6.01
N MET A 152 -0.58 -0.92 -5.01
CA MET A 152 -0.90 -2.12 -4.22
C MET A 152 -2.33 -2.07 -3.64
N ALA A 153 -2.78 -0.90 -3.14
CA ALA A 153 -4.14 -0.76 -2.62
C ALA A 153 -5.20 -1.05 -3.71
N SER A 154 -4.94 -0.65 -4.96
CA SER A 154 -5.84 -0.94 -6.08
C SER A 154 -5.85 -2.42 -6.48
N GLU A 155 -4.72 -3.12 -6.35
CA GLU A 155 -4.63 -4.56 -6.61
C GLU A 155 -5.36 -5.38 -5.57
N ILE A 156 -5.32 -4.96 -4.29
CA ILE A 156 -6.03 -5.63 -3.19
C ILE A 156 -7.56 -5.62 -3.41
N ILE A 157 -8.10 -4.56 -4.02
CA ILE A 157 -9.53 -4.44 -4.33
C ILE A 157 -10.01 -5.51 -5.34
N ALA A 158 -9.11 -6.10 -6.12
CA ALA A 158 -9.45 -7.19 -7.02
C ALA A 158 -9.86 -8.49 -6.30
N CYS A 159 -9.61 -8.62 -5.00
CA CYS A 159 -10.08 -9.75 -4.20
C CYS A 159 -11.59 -9.64 -3.98
N GLU A 160 -12.34 -10.72 -4.27
CA GLU A 160 -13.81 -10.76 -4.18
C GLU A 160 -14.39 -10.43 -2.79
N TYR A 161 -13.61 -10.64 -1.72
CA TYR A 161 -14.04 -10.39 -0.33
C TYR A 161 -13.72 -8.97 0.13
N VAL A 162 -12.93 -8.21 -0.64
CA VAL A 162 -12.53 -6.84 -0.32
C VAL A 162 -13.50 -5.86 -0.96
N ASP A 163 -14.02 -4.95 -0.16
CA ASP A 163 -14.87 -3.84 -0.62
C ASP A 163 -14.02 -2.62 -1.00
N ASN A 164 -13.05 -2.28 -0.15
CA ASN A 164 -12.19 -1.14 -0.38
C ASN A 164 -10.81 -1.33 0.27
N ALA A 165 -9.79 -0.75 -0.36
CA ALA A 165 -8.44 -0.65 0.19
C ALA A 165 -7.90 0.74 -0.07
N ARG A 166 -7.39 1.41 0.96
CA ARG A 166 -6.88 2.77 0.85
C ARG A 166 -5.62 2.98 1.68
N LEU A 167 -4.70 3.75 1.14
CA LEU A 167 -3.53 4.21 1.86
C LEU A 167 -3.95 5.24 2.92
N THR A 168 -3.71 4.96 4.19
CA THR A 168 -4.10 5.82 5.33
C THR A 168 -2.94 6.62 5.88
N ALA A 169 -1.73 6.08 5.82
CA ALA A 169 -0.54 6.77 6.31
C ALA A 169 0.69 6.40 5.47
N VAL A 170 1.61 7.35 5.32
CA VAL A 170 2.94 7.14 4.76
C VAL A 170 3.96 7.81 5.67
N GLU A 171 4.89 7.05 6.20
CA GLU A 171 6.00 7.55 6.99
C GLU A 171 7.29 7.48 6.18
N LEU A 172 7.55 8.53 5.40
CA LEU A 172 8.70 8.61 4.49
C LEU A 172 10.03 8.39 5.21
N GLY A 173 10.17 8.92 6.44
CA GLY A 173 11.41 8.76 7.23
C GLY A 173 11.69 7.32 7.66
N ARG A 174 10.66 6.47 7.78
CA ARG A 174 10.79 5.05 8.11
C ARG A 174 10.73 4.14 6.90
N GLY A 175 10.27 4.66 5.77
CA GLY A 175 10.01 3.85 4.58
C GLY A 175 8.81 2.92 4.76
N SER A 176 7.79 3.36 5.50
CA SER A 176 6.60 2.55 5.77
C SER A 176 5.33 3.22 5.25
N GLY A 177 4.34 2.39 4.93
CA GLY A 177 3.00 2.84 4.57
C GLY A 177 1.94 1.91 5.18
N THR A 178 0.77 2.45 5.49
CA THR A 178 -0.33 1.71 6.07
C THR A 178 -1.54 1.74 5.13
N ILE A 179 -2.06 0.56 4.82
CA ILE A 179 -3.26 0.37 4.01
C ILE A 179 -4.39 -0.13 4.91
N ALA A 180 -5.49 0.62 4.98
CA ALA A 180 -6.72 0.13 5.59
C ALA A 180 -7.54 -0.62 4.54
N VAL A 181 -7.92 -1.83 4.88
CA VAL A 181 -8.71 -2.73 4.03
C VAL A 181 -10.07 -2.94 4.66
N SER A 182 -11.13 -2.63 3.91
CA SER A 182 -12.51 -2.93 4.25
C SER A 182 -12.99 -4.15 3.48
N VAL A 183 -13.75 -5.00 4.13
CA VAL A 183 -14.35 -6.18 3.51
C VAL A 183 -15.83 -5.95 3.30
N GLN A 184 -16.48 -6.77 2.47
CA GLN A 184 -17.91 -6.66 2.21
C GLN A 184 -18.71 -6.72 3.52
N PRO A 185 -19.65 -5.78 3.75
CA PRO A 185 -20.38 -5.67 5.01
C PRO A 185 -21.11 -6.95 5.43
N ASP A 186 -21.70 -7.64 4.46
CA ASP A 186 -22.51 -8.85 4.72
C ASP A 186 -21.65 -10.06 5.12
N LEU A 187 -20.36 -10.03 4.81
CA LEU A 187 -19.43 -11.12 5.07
C LEU A 187 -19.31 -11.43 6.57
N PHE A 188 -19.39 -10.42 7.43
CA PHE A 188 -19.35 -10.59 8.87
C PHE A 188 -20.56 -11.44 9.35
N TYR A 189 -21.76 -11.10 8.90
CA TYR A 189 -22.99 -11.79 9.31
C TYR A 189 -23.05 -13.20 8.75
N GLN A 190 -22.62 -13.39 7.50
CA GLN A 190 -22.52 -14.71 6.89
C GLN A 190 -21.61 -15.63 7.71
N ILE A 191 -20.40 -15.22 8.01
CA ILE A 191 -19.43 -16.01 8.78
C ILE A 191 -19.94 -16.26 10.21
N LEU A 192 -20.57 -15.26 10.82
CA LEU A 192 -21.16 -15.41 12.14
C LEU A 192 -22.27 -16.45 12.14
N GLY A 193 -23.13 -16.41 11.11
CA GLY A 193 -24.20 -17.42 10.91
C GLY A 193 -23.64 -18.82 10.70
N GLU A 194 -22.64 -18.97 9.83
CA GLU A 194 -21.95 -20.24 9.58
C GLU A 194 -21.28 -20.80 10.84
N THR A 195 -20.64 -19.95 11.62
CA THR A 195 -19.91 -20.37 12.84
C THR A 195 -20.85 -20.74 13.98
N THR A 196 -21.98 -20.05 14.13
CA THR A 196 -22.93 -20.25 15.24
C THR A 196 -24.06 -21.23 14.90
N GLY A 197 -24.30 -21.49 13.60
CA GLY A 197 -25.46 -22.22 13.11
C GLY A 197 -26.77 -21.46 13.27
N ILE A 198 -26.74 -20.16 13.60
CA ILE A 198 -27.91 -19.30 13.77
C ILE A 198 -27.99 -18.36 12.59
N PRO A 199 -29.12 -18.22 11.89
CA PRO A 199 -29.27 -17.31 10.77
C PRO A 199 -29.21 -15.87 11.26
N ILE A 200 -28.11 -15.15 10.91
CA ILE A 200 -27.86 -13.75 11.23
C ILE A 200 -27.56 -13.06 9.91
N THR A 201 -28.37 -12.09 9.52
CA THR A 201 -28.29 -11.44 8.20
C THR A 201 -27.93 -9.95 8.30
N ASP A 202 -28.17 -9.33 9.45
CA ASP A 202 -28.00 -7.91 9.67
C ASP A 202 -27.83 -7.58 11.16
N GLU A 203 -27.65 -6.30 11.47
CA GLU A 203 -27.51 -5.80 12.84
C GLU A 203 -28.75 -6.08 13.71
N ALA A 204 -29.95 -5.97 13.13
CA ALA A 204 -31.20 -6.18 13.86
C ALA A 204 -31.36 -7.65 14.25
N SER A 205 -31.10 -8.58 13.34
CA SER A 205 -31.11 -10.02 13.60
C SER A 205 -30.06 -10.42 14.64
N LEU A 206 -28.86 -9.81 14.58
CA LEU A 206 -27.83 -10.02 15.60
C LEU A 206 -28.28 -9.54 16.97
N MET A 207 -28.85 -8.34 17.09
CA MET A 207 -29.35 -7.79 18.36
C MET A 207 -30.48 -8.67 18.95
N ASN A 208 -31.40 -9.12 18.13
CA ASN A 208 -32.48 -10.02 18.55
C ASN A 208 -31.91 -11.33 19.07
N THR A 209 -31.04 -11.98 18.31
CA THR A 209 -30.36 -13.22 18.70
C THR A 209 -29.61 -13.05 20.02
N MET A 210 -28.85 -11.98 20.19
CA MET A 210 -28.12 -11.71 21.44
C MET A 210 -29.08 -11.52 22.63
N THR A 211 -30.22 -10.87 22.42
CA THR A 211 -31.26 -10.67 23.45
C THR A 211 -31.89 -12.00 23.87
N GLU A 212 -32.20 -12.84 22.89
CA GLU A 212 -32.75 -14.19 23.15
C GLU A 212 -31.74 -15.07 23.89
N LEU A 213 -30.48 -15.09 23.44
CA LEU A 213 -29.41 -15.83 24.10
C LEU A 213 -29.18 -15.35 25.54
N ALA A 214 -29.25 -14.04 25.79
CA ALA A 214 -29.16 -13.49 27.14
C ALA A 214 -30.33 -13.94 28.05
N ALA A 215 -31.54 -14.04 27.49
CA ALA A 215 -32.69 -14.53 28.22
C ALA A 215 -32.57 -16.05 28.52
N ILE A 216 -32.12 -16.85 27.55
CA ILE A 216 -31.83 -18.27 27.72
C ILE A 216 -30.76 -18.49 28.78
N ARG A 217 -29.67 -17.74 28.74
CA ARG A 217 -28.57 -17.78 29.71
C ARG A 217 -29.08 -17.53 31.12
N LYS A 218 -29.89 -16.48 31.33
CA LYS A 218 -30.51 -16.20 32.65
C LYS A 218 -31.37 -17.33 33.16
N ARG A 219 -32.08 -18.06 32.29
CA ARG A 219 -32.86 -19.23 32.66
C ARG A 219 -31.95 -20.41 33.00
N TYR A 220 -30.95 -20.65 32.17
CA TYR A 220 -29.97 -21.71 32.39
C TYR A 220 -29.22 -21.54 33.71
N ASP A 221 -28.73 -20.29 34.00
CA ASP A 221 -28.02 -20.01 35.24
C ASP A 221 -28.83 -20.37 36.51
N LYS A 222 -30.17 -20.32 36.44
CA LYS A 222 -31.04 -20.73 37.56
C LYS A 222 -31.11 -22.25 37.80
N ILE A 223 -30.91 -23.02 36.77
CA ILE A 223 -31.01 -24.48 36.82
C ILE A 223 -29.68 -25.20 36.71
N LYS A 224 -28.60 -24.46 36.39
CA LYS A 224 -27.28 -25.01 36.14
C LYS A 224 -26.79 -25.92 37.27
N ASN A 225 -26.86 -25.46 38.52
CA ASN A 225 -26.39 -26.24 39.68
C ASN A 225 -27.18 -27.54 39.84
N ALA A 226 -28.50 -27.48 39.60
CA ALA A 226 -29.33 -28.68 39.67
C ALA A 226 -29.04 -29.66 38.51
N MET A 227 -28.72 -29.15 37.31
CA MET A 227 -28.29 -30.01 36.20
C MET A 227 -26.93 -30.66 36.47
N ASP A 228 -25.95 -29.90 36.98
CA ASP A 228 -24.65 -30.43 37.35
C ASP A 228 -24.78 -31.52 38.45
N GLU A 229 -25.69 -31.33 39.42
CA GLU A 229 -26.03 -32.36 40.44
C GLU A 229 -26.68 -33.60 39.83
N VAL A 230 -27.59 -33.44 38.86
CA VAL A 230 -28.23 -34.58 38.16
C VAL A 230 -27.19 -35.39 37.39
N GLU A 231 -26.25 -34.73 36.71
CA GLU A 231 -25.17 -35.43 36.01
C GLU A 231 -24.25 -36.20 36.95
N ALA A 232 -23.98 -35.66 38.14
CA ALA A 232 -23.08 -36.27 39.11
C ALA A 232 -23.72 -37.34 39.96
N THR A 233 -25.00 -37.19 40.33
CA THR A 233 -25.66 -38.03 41.35
C THR A 233 -26.97 -38.69 40.88
N GLY A 234 -27.49 -38.30 39.72
CA GLY A 234 -28.78 -38.71 39.20
C GLY A 234 -29.99 -37.91 39.75
N TYR A 235 -29.76 -36.98 40.67
CA TYR A 235 -30.79 -36.11 41.26
C TYR A 235 -30.26 -34.67 41.41
N GLY A 236 -31.12 -33.67 41.13
CA GLY A 236 -30.81 -32.25 41.34
C GLY A 236 -32.06 -31.48 41.80
N ILE A 237 -31.88 -30.48 42.65
CA ILE A 237 -32.98 -29.66 43.18
C ILE A 237 -32.82 -28.23 42.63
N VAL A 238 -33.89 -27.73 41.98
CA VAL A 238 -34.00 -26.32 41.58
C VAL A 238 -34.66 -25.56 42.73
N MET A 239 -33.91 -24.62 43.34
CA MET A 239 -34.46 -23.75 44.36
C MET A 239 -34.92 -22.41 43.74
#